data_7dffc457d0d632d4f8b62bfa62f008fc
#
_entry.id   7dffc457d0d632d4f8b62bfa62f008fc
#
_cell.length_a   1.000
_cell.length_b   1.000
_cell.length_c   1.000
_cell.angle_alpha   90.00
_cell.angle_beta   90.00
_cell.angle_gamma   90.00
#
_symmetry.space_group_name_H-M   'P 1'
#
loop_
_entity.id
_entity.type
_entity.pdbx_description
1 polymer ?
#
loop_
_entity_poly.entity_id
_entity_poly.type
_entity_poly.pdbx_seq_one_letter_code
_entity_poly.pdbx_strand_id
1 'polypeptide(L)'
;MNNLIENDVLNEYNNLVKNDNLLPIKVSEFYMKKVVDEVNHIGVGGPLYKSVIPTKEKIGVKTSVETRDYVEEDKHLPIEGVDYIIQKYSDRVLVIITDICFAHCQYCFRTYNLSKFQQSNLKETIKNKVDTLKEYLKNKEEVREIILSGGDPLSIGYDNLCYVLENLKHWNIRIHTRGIVYNPEIFDDKTIKLLAKYKVRLVFHINHPYEICEEVEDTINKINDSKVKMYAQFPLLRGINDNAIVLKKLLEKMDELNIRPLSIFIPDPISYSASFRLSYNRIINIMNEINWNTPSWINSVRFVMDTTIGKVRRENIIKWEGNCITFSRNNKEVK
;
A
#
# COMPACT_ATOMS: atom_id res chain seq x y z
N MET A 1 -5.02 -4.03 -23.80
CA MET A 1 -4.71 -5.14 -22.89
C MET A 1 -4.45 -6.46 -23.60
N ASN A 2 -5.22 -6.85 -24.62
CA ASN A 2 -5.11 -8.18 -25.27
C ASN A 2 -3.74 -8.50 -25.90
N ASN A 3 -2.89 -7.51 -26.17
CA ASN A 3 -1.55 -7.71 -26.69
C ASN A 3 -0.44 -7.68 -25.62
N LEU A 4 -0.79 -7.42 -24.36
CA LEU A 4 0.17 -7.31 -23.25
C LEU A 4 0.21 -8.57 -22.39
N ILE A 5 -0.82 -9.41 -22.44
CA ILE A 5 -0.94 -10.61 -21.60
C ILE A 5 -1.19 -11.81 -22.49
N GLU A 6 -0.48 -12.90 -22.27
CA GLU A 6 -0.72 -14.17 -22.96
C GLU A 6 -2.13 -14.69 -22.57
N ASN A 7 -2.86 -15.23 -23.56
CA ASN A 7 -4.25 -15.65 -23.35
C ASN A 7 -4.42 -16.72 -22.28
N ASP A 8 -3.48 -17.65 -22.15
CA ASP A 8 -3.48 -18.69 -21.11
C ASP A 8 -3.34 -18.07 -19.72
N VAL A 9 -2.42 -17.10 -19.53
CA VAL A 9 -2.24 -16.37 -18.28
C VAL A 9 -3.50 -15.58 -17.92
N LEU A 10 -4.10 -14.90 -18.90
CA LEU A 10 -5.32 -14.14 -18.69
C LEU A 10 -6.50 -15.02 -18.27
N ASN A 11 -6.68 -16.17 -18.93
CA ASN A 11 -7.75 -17.11 -18.65
C ASN A 11 -7.57 -17.73 -17.24
N GLU A 12 -6.36 -18.15 -16.91
CA GLU A 12 -6.07 -18.69 -15.57
C GLU A 12 -6.27 -17.63 -14.50
N TYR A 13 -5.78 -16.42 -14.69
CA TYR A 13 -5.99 -15.33 -13.74
C TYR A 13 -7.48 -15.00 -13.53
N ASN A 14 -8.29 -14.97 -14.59
CA ASN A 14 -9.73 -14.76 -14.49
C ASN A 14 -10.43 -15.88 -13.69
N ASN A 15 -9.95 -17.13 -13.79
CA ASN A 15 -10.45 -18.21 -12.97
C ASN A 15 -10.11 -18.00 -11.48
N LEU A 16 -8.90 -17.50 -11.15
CA LEU A 16 -8.51 -17.18 -9.79
C LEU A 16 -9.31 -16.00 -9.21
N VAL A 17 -9.65 -15.01 -10.04
CA VAL A 17 -10.55 -13.91 -9.65
C VAL A 17 -11.91 -14.46 -9.20
N LYS A 18 -12.46 -15.43 -9.93
CA LYS A 18 -13.77 -16.04 -9.63
C LYS A 18 -13.74 -16.97 -8.42
N ASN A 19 -12.70 -17.79 -8.31
CA ASN A 19 -12.67 -18.94 -7.38
C ASN A 19 -11.89 -18.65 -6.10
N ASP A 20 -10.88 -17.78 -6.15
CA ASP A 20 -9.97 -17.50 -5.03
C ASP A 20 -10.03 -16.04 -4.53
N ASN A 21 -11.02 -15.29 -4.99
CA ASN A 21 -11.23 -13.89 -4.60
C ASN A 21 -10.01 -13.00 -4.85
N LEU A 22 -9.32 -13.16 -5.99
CA LEU A 22 -8.37 -12.17 -6.44
C LEU A 22 -9.12 -10.95 -6.99
N LEU A 23 -8.46 -9.79 -6.96
CA LEU A 23 -8.98 -8.59 -7.61
C LEU A 23 -8.85 -8.73 -9.14
N PRO A 24 -9.87 -8.34 -9.93
CA PRO A 24 -9.77 -8.34 -11.38
C PRO A 24 -8.67 -7.38 -11.85
N ILE A 25 -8.18 -7.57 -13.07
CA ILE A 25 -7.22 -6.63 -13.66
C ILE A 25 -7.90 -5.27 -13.84
N LYS A 26 -7.35 -4.25 -13.20
CA LYS A 26 -7.77 -2.86 -13.32
C LYS A 26 -6.54 -1.98 -13.33
N VAL A 27 -6.40 -1.16 -14.35
CA VAL A 27 -5.29 -0.21 -14.49
C VAL A 27 -5.86 1.11 -14.99
N SER A 28 -5.47 2.24 -14.39
CA SER A 28 -5.85 3.56 -14.87
C SER A 28 -5.25 3.81 -16.24
N GLU A 29 -5.89 4.65 -17.04
CA GLU A 29 -5.40 5.01 -18.38
C GLU A 29 -3.99 5.64 -18.30
N PHE A 30 -3.79 6.53 -17.33
CA PHE A 30 -2.51 7.17 -17.09
C PHE A 30 -1.39 6.15 -16.84
N TYR A 31 -1.61 5.19 -15.92
CA TYR A 31 -0.57 4.20 -15.60
C TYR A 31 -0.39 3.18 -16.73
N MET A 32 -1.46 2.86 -17.47
CA MET A 32 -1.37 1.96 -18.61
C MET A 32 -0.48 2.51 -19.73
N LYS A 33 -0.53 3.83 -20.01
CA LYS A 33 0.39 4.47 -20.96
C LYS A 33 1.85 4.20 -20.56
N LYS A 34 2.19 4.38 -19.28
CA LYS A 34 3.53 4.11 -18.74
C LYS A 34 3.94 2.63 -18.86
N VAL A 35 3.00 1.70 -18.62
CA VAL A 35 3.24 0.27 -18.81
C VAL A 35 3.53 -0.06 -20.28
N VAL A 36 2.77 0.53 -21.21
CA VAL A 36 3.00 0.35 -22.65
C VAL A 36 4.38 0.89 -23.06
N ASP A 37 4.73 2.08 -22.56
CA ASP A 37 6.04 2.68 -22.83
C ASP A 37 7.18 1.81 -22.28
N GLU A 38 7.04 1.29 -21.05
CA GLU A 38 7.99 0.35 -20.47
C GLU A 38 8.15 -0.91 -21.35
N VAL A 39 7.03 -1.51 -21.77
CA VAL A 39 7.05 -2.71 -22.63
C VAL A 39 7.73 -2.44 -23.97
N ASN A 40 7.51 -1.28 -24.57
CA ASN A 40 8.16 -0.90 -25.83
C ASN A 40 9.68 -0.75 -25.68
N HIS A 41 10.18 -0.36 -24.48
CA HIS A 41 11.62 -0.14 -24.26
C HIS A 41 12.36 -1.37 -23.74
N ILE A 42 11.77 -2.14 -22.83
CA ILE A 42 12.45 -3.26 -22.15
C ILE A 42 11.72 -4.60 -22.28
N GLY A 43 10.58 -4.65 -22.97
CA GLY A 43 9.75 -5.85 -23.09
C GLY A 43 8.80 -6.07 -21.92
N VAL A 44 8.02 -7.15 -21.99
CA VAL A 44 7.09 -7.55 -20.93
C VAL A 44 7.84 -7.96 -19.65
N GLY A 45 7.22 -7.75 -18.51
CA GLY A 45 7.79 -8.15 -17.22
C GLY A 45 8.67 -7.11 -16.53
N GLY A 46 8.64 -5.85 -17.01
CA GLY A 46 9.24 -4.71 -16.31
C GLY A 46 8.54 -4.39 -14.97
N PRO A 47 9.11 -3.49 -14.14
CA PRO A 47 8.60 -3.17 -12.81
C PRO A 47 7.19 -2.56 -12.81
N LEU A 48 6.86 -1.70 -13.77
CA LEU A 48 5.51 -1.13 -13.86
C LEU A 48 4.51 -2.18 -14.33
N TYR A 49 4.89 -2.99 -15.33
CA TYR A 49 4.10 -4.10 -15.82
C TYR A 49 3.75 -5.07 -14.67
N LYS A 50 4.75 -5.59 -13.94
CA LYS A 50 4.56 -6.53 -12.84
C LYS A 50 3.71 -5.98 -11.69
N SER A 51 3.69 -4.67 -11.53
CA SER A 51 2.90 -4.02 -10.49
C SER A 51 1.39 -4.18 -10.69
N VAL A 52 0.90 -4.26 -11.93
CA VAL A 52 -0.54 -4.21 -12.24
C VAL A 52 -1.01 -5.30 -13.23
N ILE A 53 -0.10 -5.96 -13.92
CA ILE A 53 -0.41 -7.03 -14.88
C ILE A 53 0.04 -8.37 -14.30
N PRO A 54 -0.82 -9.41 -14.26
CA PRO A 54 -0.45 -10.73 -13.79
C PRO A 54 0.57 -11.39 -14.72
N THR A 55 1.49 -12.16 -14.12
CA THR A 55 2.51 -12.95 -14.82
C THR A 55 2.34 -14.44 -14.53
N LYS A 56 2.98 -15.30 -15.33
CA LYS A 56 3.03 -16.76 -15.07
C LYS A 56 3.58 -17.08 -13.68
N GLU A 57 4.59 -16.33 -13.23
CA GLU A 57 5.16 -16.50 -11.89
C GLU A 57 4.17 -16.13 -10.79
N LYS A 58 3.40 -15.04 -10.96
CA LYS A 58 2.34 -14.64 -10.04
C LYS A 58 1.32 -15.74 -9.83
N ILE A 59 0.93 -16.42 -10.89
CA ILE A 59 -0.09 -17.47 -10.87
C ILE A 59 0.50 -18.80 -10.38
N GLY A 60 1.68 -19.19 -10.89
CA GLY A 60 2.26 -20.52 -10.74
C GLY A 60 3.08 -20.72 -9.47
N VAL A 61 3.65 -19.68 -8.87
CA VAL A 61 4.50 -19.80 -7.69
C VAL A 61 3.67 -19.69 -6.42
N LYS A 62 3.64 -20.76 -5.62
CA LYS A 62 2.93 -20.83 -4.34
C LYS A 62 3.86 -21.36 -3.25
N THR A 63 3.57 -21.00 -2.01
CA THR A 63 4.25 -21.55 -0.83
C THR A 63 3.24 -21.99 0.22
N SER A 64 3.61 -23.00 1.03
CA SER A 64 2.73 -23.54 2.08
C SER A 64 2.41 -22.57 3.22
N VAL A 65 3.14 -21.46 3.31
CA VAL A 65 2.94 -20.44 4.36
C VAL A 65 1.98 -19.34 3.96
N GLU A 66 1.45 -19.35 2.73
CA GLU A 66 0.53 -18.30 2.27
C GLU A 66 -0.83 -18.42 2.94
N THR A 67 -1.34 -17.27 3.40
CA THR A 67 -2.65 -17.12 4.02
C THR A 67 -3.47 -16.04 3.32
N ARG A 68 -4.78 -15.99 3.56
CA ARG A 68 -5.66 -14.95 3.00
C ARG A 68 -5.52 -13.61 3.73
N ASP A 69 -5.31 -13.67 5.05
CA ASP A 69 -5.10 -12.52 5.93
C ASP A 69 -3.96 -12.85 6.90
N TYR A 70 -2.74 -12.46 6.54
CA TYR A 70 -1.55 -12.74 7.35
C TYR A 70 -1.49 -11.86 8.61
N VAL A 71 -1.95 -10.62 8.51
CA VAL A 71 -1.90 -9.66 9.63
C VAL A 71 -3.10 -9.76 10.55
N GLU A 72 -4.04 -10.67 10.24
CA GLU A 72 -5.25 -10.96 11.01
C GLU A 72 -6.07 -9.69 11.31
N GLU A 73 -6.35 -8.88 10.27
CA GLU A 73 -7.15 -7.65 10.42
C GLU A 73 -8.51 -7.96 11.08
N ASP A 74 -9.10 -9.11 10.78
CA ASP A 74 -10.38 -9.56 11.35
C ASP A 74 -10.35 -9.67 12.89
N LYS A 75 -9.19 -9.96 13.51
CA LYS A 75 -9.04 -10.00 14.98
C LYS A 75 -8.96 -8.62 15.63
N HIS A 76 -8.88 -7.58 14.84
CA HIS A 76 -8.76 -6.20 15.30
C HIS A 76 -9.99 -5.34 15.00
N LEU A 77 -11.14 -5.98 14.71
CA LEU A 77 -12.43 -5.32 14.52
C LEU A 77 -13.05 -5.04 15.87
N PRO A 78 -13.19 -3.76 16.27
CA PRO A 78 -13.64 -3.40 17.62
C PRO A 78 -15.15 -3.39 17.78
N ILE A 79 -15.91 -3.51 16.70
CA ILE A 79 -17.38 -3.46 16.67
C ILE A 79 -17.88 -4.69 15.93
N GLU A 80 -18.74 -5.47 16.56
CA GLU A 80 -19.37 -6.63 15.94
C GLU A 80 -20.17 -6.23 14.68
N GLY A 81 -19.96 -6.95 13.57
CA GLY A 81 -20.64 -6.67 12.29
C GLY A 81 -20.07 -5.47 11.52
N VAL A 82 -19.02 -4.79 12.01
CA VAL A 82 -18.37 -3.67 11.34
C VAL A 82 -16.96 -4.08 10.93
N ASP A 83 -16.74 -4.32 9.64
CA ASP A 83 -15.50 -4.85 9.08
C ASP A 83 -14.59 -3.78 8.43
N TYR A 84 -15.00 -2.52 8.50
CA TYR A 84 -14.25 -1.38 7.94
C TYR A 84 -13.55 -0.49 8.96
N ILE A 85 -13.69 -0.76 10.28
CA ILE A 85 -12.96 -0.08 11.37
C ILE A 85 -12.01 -1.10 11.99
N ILE A 86 -10.70 -0.82 11.94
CA ILE A 86 -9.64 -1.71 12.42
C ILE A 86 -8.83 -0.97 13.46
N GLN A 87 -8.73 -1.49 14.69
CA GLN A 87 -7.93 -0.89 15.75
C GLN A 87 -6.94 -1.88 16.36
N LYS A 88 -5.70 -1.88 15.85
CA LYS A 88 -4.57 -2.68 16.36
C LYS A 88 -3.75 -1.95 17.43
N TYR A 89 -3.81 -0.62 17.45
CA TYR A 89 -3.05 0.24 18.37
C TYR A 89 -4.00 1.17 19.13
N SER A 90 -3.68 1.49 20.38
CA SER A 90 -4.54 2.32 21.23
C SER A 90 -4.70 3.76 20.72
N ASP A 91 -3.65 4.32 20.10
CA ASP A 91 -3.57 5.73 19.74
C ASP A 91 -4.10 6.07 18.33
N ARG A 92 -4.52 5.07 17.56
CA ARG A 92 -4.99 5.25 16.18
C ARG A 92 -5.94 4.17 15.72
N VAL A 93 -6.77 4.55 14.75
CA VAL A 93 -7.71 3.65 14.07
C VAL A 93 -7.51 3.73 12.56
N LEU A 94 -7.64 2.58 11.89
CA LEU A 94 -7.65 2.50 10.43
C LEU A 94 -9.08 2.29 9.95
N VAL A 95 -9.46 2.99 8.88
CA VAL A 95 -10.80 2.91 8.30
C VAL A 95 -10.68 2.53 6.82
N ILE A 96 -11.37 1.44 6.46
CA ILE A 96 -11.60 1.05 5.06
C ILE A 96 -12.75 1.91 4.53
N ILE A 97 -12.42 3.15 4.10
CA ILE A 97 -13.44 4.11 3.68
C ILE A 97 -14.09 3.72 2.35
N THR A 98 -13.35 3.01 1.49
CA THR A 98 -13.81 2.52 0.19
C THR A 98 -13.12 1.20 -0.17
N ASP A 99 -13.75 0.41 -0.99
CA ASP A 99 -13.22 -0.81 -1.64
C ASP A 99 -12.70 -0.54 -3.07
N ILE A 100 -12.80 0.69 -3.55
CA ILE A 100 -12.42 1.10 -4.91
C ILE A 100 -10.97 1.58 -4.93
N CYS A 101 -10.21 1.13 -5.95
CA CYS A 101 -8.87 1.64 -6.27
C CYS A 101 -8.83 2.22 -7.68
N PHE A 102 -7.85 3.07 -7.99
CA PHE A 102 -7.55 3.54 -9.35
C PHE A 102 -6.96 2.43 -10.22
N ALA A 103 -6.17 1.54 -9.62
CA ALA A 103 -5.64 0.32 -10.23
C ALA A 103 -5.52 -0.78 -9.18
N HIS A 104 -5.53 -2.06 -9.60
CA HIS A 104 -5.35 -3.19 -8.71
C HIS A 104 -3.91 -3.69 -8.75
N CYS A 105 -3.19 -3.51 -7.65
CA CYS A 105 -1.82 -3.99 -7.52
C CYS A 105 -1.78 -5.52 -7.45
N GLN A 106 -0.86 -6.16 -8.18
CA GLN A 106 -0.71 -7.62 -8.19
C GLN A 106 -0.16 -8.19 -6.88
N TYR A 107 0.37 -7.35 -6.01
CA TYR A 107 0.90 -7.67 -4.67
C TYR A 107 0.02 -7.12 -3.53
N CYS A 108 -1.24 -6.77 -3.78
CA CYS A 108 -2.13 -6.16 -2.79
C CYS A 108 -2.39 -7.13 -1.63
N PHE A 109 -1.97 -6.76 -0.41
CA PHE A 109 -2.15 -7.62 0.77
C PHE A 109 -3.63 -7.74 1.19
N ARG A 110 -4.50 -6.80 0.78
CA ARG A 110 -5.94 -6.82 1.02
C ARG A 110 -6.74 -7.41 -0.15
N THR A 111 -6.11 -8.09 -1.10
CA THR A 111 -6.79 -8.64 -2.28
C THR A 111 -8.06 -9.41 -1.90
N TYR A 112 -7.98 -10.31 -0.92
CA TYR A 112 -9.11 -11.14 -0.50
C TYR A 112 -10.25 -10.30 0.10
N ASN A 113 -9.94 -9.41 1.04
CA ASN A 113 -10.93 -8.58 1.72
C ASN A 113 -11.60 -7.59 0.75
N LEU A 114 -10.82 -6.90 -0.08
CA LEU A 114 -11.37 -5.97 -1.07
C LEU A 114 -12.22 -6.68 -2.13
N SER A 115 -11.83 -7.88 -2.58
CA SER A 115 -12.63 -8.66 -3.52
C SER A 115 -13.98 -9.05 -2.90
N LYS A 116 -14.00 -9.46 -1.63
CA LYS A 116 -15.26 -9.74 -0.91
C LYS A 116 -16.14 -8.50 -0.81
N PHE A 117 -15.59 -7.35 -0.44
CA PHE A 117 -16.35 -6.09 -0.36
C PHE A 117 -16.92 -5.68 -1.72
N GLN A 118 -16.15 -5.83 -2.81
CA GLN A 118 -16.64 -5.51 -4.16
C GLN A 118 -17.75 -6.43 -4.63
N GLN A 119 -17.79 -7.67 -4.16
CA GLN A 119 -18.83 -8.67 -4.47
C GLN A 119 -20.06 -8.56 -3.54
N SER A 120 -19.96 -7.86 -2.43
CA SER A 120 -21.06 -7.71 -1.47
C SER A 120 -22.16 -6.81 -2.03
N ASN A 121 -23.39 -7.23 -1.85
CA ASN A 121 -24.58 -6.42 -2.13
C ASN A 121 -24.89 -5.39 -1.03
N LEU A 122 -24.30 -5.56 0.16
CA LEU A 122 -24.45 -4.68 1.31
C LEU A 122 -23.27 -3.72 1.35
N LYS A 123 -23.42 -2.55 0.71
CA LYS A 123 -22.39 -1.49 0.72
C LYS A 123 -22.81 -0.39 1.67
N GLU A 124 -22.05 -0.23 2.74
CA GLU A 124 -22.18 0.93 3.60
C GLU A 124 -21.80 2.21 2.87
N THR A 125 -22.62 3.23 3.03
CA THR A 125 -22.33 4.56 2.47
C THR A 125 -21.16 5.20 3.25
N ILE A 126 -20.44 6.10 2.60
CA ILE A 126 -19.36 6.85 3.25
C ILE A 126 -19.89 7.62 4.47
N LYS A 127 -21.10 8.15 4.38
CA LYS A 127 -21.76 8.83 5.49
C LYS A 127 -21.93 7.89 6.69
N ASN A 128 -22.52 6.71 6.49
CA ASN A 128 -22.72 5.73 7.55
C ASN A 128 -21.41 5.30 8.17
N LYS A 129 -20.37 5.05 7.36
CA LYS A 129 -19.02 4.71 7.85
C LYS A 129 -18.45 5.79 8.76
N VAL A 130 -18.60 7.07 8.38
CA VAL A 130 -18.13 8.21 9.16
C VAL A 130 -18.94 8.35 10.47
N ASP A 131 -20.26 8.21 10.42
CA ASP A 131 -21.12 8.32 11.58
C ASP A 131 -20.85 7.20 12.59
N THR A 132 -20.70 5.95 12.14
CA THR A 132 -20.30 4.80 12.96
C THR A 132 -18.91 5.02 13.59
N LEU A 133 -17.95 5.52 12.82
CA LEU A 133 -16.62 5.83 13.33
C LEU A 133 -16.65 6.90 14.41
N LYS A 134 -17.42 7.97 14.22
CA LYS A 134 -17.57 9.04 15.22
C LYS A 134 -18.18 8.53 16.52
N GLU A 135 -19.22 7.71 16.44
CA GLU A 135 -19.84 7.11 17.63
C GLU A 135 -18.83 6.19 18.36
N TYR A 136 -18.09 5.37 17.60
CA TYR A 136 -17.01 4.52 18.16
C TYR A 136 -15.93 5.33 18.89
N LEU A 137 -15.58 6.50 18.38
CA LEU A 137 -14.50 7.35 18.93
C LEU A 137 -14.96 8.27 20.05
N LYS A 138 -16.24 8.39 20.32
CA LYS A 138 -16.83 9.36 21.27
C LYS A 138 -16.21 9.34 22.66
N ASN A 139 -15.84 8.15 23.16
CA ASN A 139 -15.26 7.96 24.49
C ASN A 139 -13.82 7.41 24.42
N LYS A 140 -13.08 7.69 23.32
CA LYS A 140 -11.72 7.18 23.09
C LYS A 140 -10.73 8.33 22.97
N GLU A 141 -10.48 9.02 24.07
CA GLU A 141 -9.57 10.18 24.14
C GLU A 141 -8.13 9.82 23.76
N GLU A 142 -7.75 8.55 23.93
CA GLU A 142 -6.43 8.05 23.55
C GLU A 142 -6.21 8.00 22.03
N VAL A 143 -7.28 7.90 21.23
CA VAL A 143 -7.19 7.88 19.76
C VAL A 143 -6.96 9.27 19.22
N ARG A 144 -5.78 9.47 18.64
CA ARG A 144 -5.33 10.77 18.10
C ARG A 144 -5.21 10.80 16.59
N GLU A 145 -5.20 9.64 15.94
CA GLU A 145 -5.00 9.53 14.51
C GLU A 145 -6.03 8.62 13.86
N ILE A 146 -6.58 9.08 12.72
CA ILE A 146 -7.41 8.30 11.82
C ILE A 146 -6.63 8.06 10.54
N ILE A 147 -6.48 6.79 10.17
CA ILE A 147 -5.84 6.36 8.92
C ILE A 147 -6.94 6.00 7.93
N LEU A 148 -7.13 6.81 6.90
CA LEU A 148 -7.99 6.48 5.78
C LEU A 148 -7.23 5.56 4.83
N SER A 149 -7.81 4.40 4.55
CA SER A 149 -7.25 3.32 3.74
C SER A 149 -8.38 2.52 3.07
N GLY A 150 -8.10 1.26 2.74
CA GLY A 150 -9.06 0.35 2.10
C GLY A 150 -8.62 0.00 0.69
N GLY A 151 -9.43 0.37 -0.32
CA GLY A 151 -9.00 0.60 -1.68
C GLY A 151 -8.05 1.81 -1.73
N ASP A 152 -8.38 2.81 -2.52
CA ASP A 152 -7.67 4.09 -2.45
C ASP A 152 -8.64 5.18 -1.96
N PRO A 153 -8.40 5.79 -0.78
CA PRO A 153 -9.32 6.76 -0.20
C PRO A 153 -9.64 7.96 -1.08
N LEU A 154 -8.73 8.33 -2.00
CA LEU A 154 -8.98 9.45 -2.89
C LEU A 154 -9.92 9.10 -4.06
N SER A 155 -10.25 7.81 -4.24
CA SER A 155 -11.22 7.38 -5.24
C SER A 155 -12.68 7.69 -4.89
N ILE A 156 -12.95 8.20 -3.67
CA ILE A 156 -14.32 8.53 -3.23
C ILE A 156 -14.89 9.81 -3.85
N GLY A 157 -14.06 10.58 -4.53
CA GLY A 157 -14.44 11.86 -5.13
C GLY A 157 -14.40 13.03 -4.15
N TYR A 158 -14.38 14.24 -4.71
CA TYR A 158 -14.16 15.48 -3.96
C TYR A 158 -15.22 15.74 -2.87
N ASP A 159 -16.50 15.61 -3.19
CA ASP A 159 -17.60 15.92 -2.26
C ASP A 159 -17.59 14.99 -1.05
N ASN A 160 -17.36 13.69 -1.28
CA ASN A 160 -17.23 12.72 -0.20
C ASN A 160 -15.96 12.99 0.63
N LEU A 161 -14.86 13.37 -0.02
CA LEU A 161 -13.64 13.74 0.69
C LEU A 161 -13.85 14.97 1.58
N CYS A 162 -14.55 16.00 1.08
CA CYS A 162 -14.98 17.17 1.88
C CYS A 162 -15.77 16.74 3.11
N TYR A 163 -16.78 15.87 2.91
CA TYR A 163 -17.61 15.37 4.00
C TYR A 163 -16.79 14.62 5.06
N VAL A 164 -15.93 13.70 4.63
CA VAL A 164 -15.05 12.93 5.54
C VAL A 164 -14.14 13.85 6.34
N LEU A 165 -13.43 14.76 5.68
CA LEU A 165 -12.45 15.64 6.34
C LEU A 165 -13.13 16.64 7.29
N GLU A 166 -14.30 17.19 6.94
CA GLU A 166 -15.05 18.10 7.81
C GLU A 166 -15.51 17.39 9.10
N ASN A 167 -16.02 16.15 8.97
CA ASN A 167 -16.52 15.38 10.10
C ASN A 167 -15.42 14.81 11.00
N LEU A 168 -14.21 14.61 10.47
CA LEU A 168 -13.08 14.01 11.19
C LEU A 168 -11.98 15.03 11.56
N LYS A 169 -12.22 16.33 11.41
CA LYS A 169 -11.22 17.42 11.59
C LYS A 169 -10.59 17.53 12.97
N HIS A 170 -11.16 16.91 13.98
CA HIS A 170 -10.65 16.91 15.36
C HIS A 170 -9.51 15.92 15.58
N TRP A 171 -9.31 14.99 14.66
CA TRP A 171 -8.23 13.99 14.68
C TRP A 171 -7.14 14.33 13.66
N ASN A 172 -5.94 13.79 13.88
CA ASN A 172 -4.92 13.79 12.85
C ASN A 172 -5.34 12.82 11.73
N ILE A 173 -5.51 13.32 10.52
CA ILE A 173 -5.91 12.49 9.38
C ILE A 173 -4.69 12.12 8.54
N ARG A 174 -4.54 10.83 8.29
CA ARG A 174 -3.55 10.29 7.38
C ARG A 174 -4.24 9.52 6.27
N ILE A 175 -3.89 9.81 5.03
CA ILE A 175 -4.42 9.15 3.84
C ILE A 175 -3.33 8.31 3.19
N HIS A 176 -3.58 7.01 3.05
CA HIS A 176 -2.71 6.10 2.32
C HIS A 176 -3.21 5.98 0.88
N THR A 177 -2.38 6.34 -0.09
CA THR A 177 -2.81 6.41 -1.49
C THR A 177 -1.71 6.04 -2.47
N ARG A 178 -2.10 5.45 -3.59
CA ARG A 178 -1.32 5.36 -4.82
C ARG A 178 -1.87 6.29 -5.92
N GLY A 179 -2.84 7.13 -5.59
CA GLY A 179 -3.44 8.08 -6.52
C GLY A 179 -2.40 8.93 -7.25
N ILE A 180 -1.32 9.33 -6.56
CA ILE A 180 -0.25 10.12 -7.16
C ILE A 180 0.41 9.46 -8.39
N VAL A 181 0.56 8.14 -8.40
CA VAL A 181 1.17 7.39 -9.52
C VAL A 181 0.16 6.79 -10.47
N TYR A 182 -1.10 6.59 -10.02
CA TYR A 182 -2.13 5.98 -10.85
C TYR A 182 -3.06 6.99 -11.53
N ASN A 183 -3.31 8.10 -10.88
CA ASN A 183 -4.21 9.16 -11.35
C ASN A 183 -3.82 10.51 -10.72
N PRO A 184 -2.68 11.11 -11.12
CA PRO A 184 -2.21 12.36 -10.52
C PRO A 184 -3.19 13.53 -10.65
N GLU A 185 -4.06 13.52 -11.67
CA GLU A 185 -5.08 14.56 -11.89
C GLU A 185 -6.07 14.72 -10.73
N ILE A 186 -6.20 13.70 -9.84
CA ILE A 186 -7.05 13.82 -8.65
C ILE A 186 -6.54 14.88 -7.68
N PHE A 187 -5.27 15.24 -7.75
CA PHE A 187 -4.65 16.30 -6.98
C PHE A 187 -4.79 17.65 -7.68
N ASP A 188 -6.01 18.00 -8.10
CA ASP A 188 -6.31 19.33 -8.61
C ASP A 188 -6.22 20.40 -7.50
N ASP A 189 -6.23 21.65 -7.89
CA ASP A 189 -6.06 22.79 -6.96
C ASP A 189 -7.08 22.77 -5.81
N LYS A 190 -8.33 22.36 -6.08
CA LYS A 190 -9.36 22.32 -5.04
C LYS A 190 -9.10 21.18 -4.05
N THR A 191 -8.67 20.01 -4.53
CA THR A 191 -8.30 18.86 -3.69
C THR A 191 -7.07 19.19 -2.85
N ILE A 192 -6.03 19.77 -3.43
CA ILE A 192 -4.82 20.18 -2.70
C ILE A 192 -5.16 21.21 -1.61
N LYS A 193 -5.95 22.24 -1.94
CA LYS A 193 -6.42 23.24 -0.95
C LYS A 193 -7.21 22.60 0.19
N LEU A 194 -8.05 21.62 -0.12
CA LEU A 194 -8.82 20.87 0.87
C LEU A 194 -7.91 20.08 1.81
N LEU A 195 -6.94 19.35 1.27
CA LEU A 195 -5.96 18.58 2.05
C LEU A 195 -5.12 19.50 2.95
N ALA A 196 -4.71 20.66 2.45
CA ALA A 196 -3.97 21.66 3.21
C ALA A 196 -4.82 22.26 4.34
N LYS A 197 -6.09 22.62 4.07
CA LYS A 197 -7.05 23.15 5.05
C LYS A 197 -7.16 22.25 6.28
N TYR A 198 -7.27 20.94 6.06
CA TYR A 198 -7.41 19.96 7.14
C TYR A 198 -6.07 19.36 7.63
N LYS A 199 -4.94 19.92 7.18
CA LYS A 199 -3.58 19.48 7.56
C LYS A 199 -3.38 17.98 7.42
N VAL A 200 -3.94 17.41 6.33
CA VAL A 200 -3.84 15.97 6.02
C VAL A 200 -2.38 15.57 5.87
N ARG A 201 -2.06 14.36 6.29
CA ARG A 201 -0.77 13.70 6.02
C ARG A 201 -0.97 12.70 4.91
N LEU A 202 -0.37 12.94 3.75
CA LEU A 202 -0.37 11.99 2.64
C LEU A 202 0.74 10.95 2.86
N VAL A 203 0.42 9.68 2.70
CA VAL A 203 1.39 8.59 2.67
C VAL A 203 1.27 7.91 1.32
N PHE A 204 2.20 8.21 0.46
CA PHE A 204 2.27 7.67 -0.88
C PHE A 204 2.85 6.25 -0.90
N HIS A 205 2.32 5.41 -1.76
CA HIS A 205 2.94 4.16 -2.15
C HIS A 205 3.55 4.34 -3.55
N ILE A 206 4.84 4.59 -3.60
CA ILE A 206 5.64 4.70 -4.83
C ILE A 206 6.70 3.60 -4.75
N ASN A 207 6.70 2.68 -5.70
CA ASN A 207 7.51 1.47 -5.62
C ASN A 207 8.76 1.50 -6.49
N HIS A 208 8.77 2.31 -7.53
CA HIS A 208 9.87 2.34 -8.49
C HIS A 208 10.11 3.77 -9.01
N PRO A 209 11.36 4.17 -9.30
CA PRO A 209 11.66 5.49 -9.86
C PRO A 209 10.88 5.80 -11.14
N TYR A 210 10.61 4.81 -11.98
CA TYR A 210 9.82 4.97 -13.21
C TYR A 210 8.35 5.36 -12.98
N GLU A 211 7.86 5.25 -11.75
CA GLU A 211 6.53 5.76 -11.40
C GLU A 211 6.51 7.29 -11.29
N ILE A 212 7.67 7.93 -11.08
CA ILE A 212 7.82 9.39 -10.96
C ILE A 212 8.22 9.95 -12.33
N CYS A 213 7.22 10.20 -13.19
CA CYS A 213 7.38 10.92 -14.43
C CYS A 213 7.12 12.42 -14.22
N GLU A 214 7.29 13.23 -15.23
CA GLU A 214 7.15 14.69 -15.18
C GLU A 214 5.81 15.12 -14.58
N GLU A 215 4.70 14.54 -15.01
CA GLU A 215 3.36 14.88 -14.52
C GLU A 215 3.17 14.52 -13.02
N VAL A 216 3.79 13.42 -12.58
CA VAL A 216 3.78 13.02 -11.16
C VAL A 216 4.65 13.98 -10.34
N GLU A 217 5.83 14.36 -10.84
CA GLU A 217 6.74 15.30 -10.21
C GLU A 217 6.11 16.68 -10.07
N ASP A 218 5.51 17.20 -11.14
CA ASP A 218 4.79 18.49 -11.13
C ASP A 218 3.65 18.50 -10.12
N THR A 219 2.90 17.39 -10.03
CA THR A 219 1.82 17.26 -9.05
C THR A 219 2.36 17.24 -7.62
N ILE A 220 3.46 16.53 -7.36
CA ILE A 220 4.11 16.52 -6.04
C ILE A 220 4.62 17.90 -5.67
N ASN A 221 5.20 18.64 -6.61
CA ASN A 221 5.66 20.03 -6.38
C ASN A 221 4.49 20.96 -5.99
N LYS A 222 3.34 20.86 -6.68
CA LYS A 222 2.12 21.63 -6.29
C LYS A 222 1.64 21.28 -4.87
N ILE A 223 1.68 20.01 -4.49
CA ILE A 223 1.31 19.57 -3.14
C ILE A 223 2.30 20.13 -2.11
N ASN A 224 3.61 20.13 -2.42
CA ASN A 224 4.66 20.66 -1.57
C ASN A 224 4.50 22.17 -1.34
N ASP A 225 4.21 22.94 -2.39
CA ASP A 225 3.96 24.38 -2.31
C ASP A 225 2.78 24.72 -1.38
N SER A 226 1.81 23.84 -1.31
CA SER A 226 0.66 23.94 -0.40
C SER A 226 0.97 23.50 1.04
N LYS A 227 2.22 23.12 1.36
CA LYS A 227 2.70 22.70 2.68
C LYS A 227 1.95 21.49 3.24
N VAL A 228 1.34 20.66 2.41
CA VAL A 228 0.79 19.38 2.79
C VAL A 228 1.95 18.43 3.10
N LYS A 229 1.89 17.75 4.25
CA LYS A 229 2.97 16.83 4.64
C LYS A 229 2.90 15.55 3.83
N MET A 230 4.01 15.22 3.18
CA MET A 230 4.14 14.05 2.33
C MET A 230 5.10 13.03 2.94
N TYR A 231 4.67 11.80 2.95
CA TYR A 231 5.42 10.64 3.40
C TYR A 231 5.30 9.53 2.37
N ALA A 232 6.17 8.53 2.43
CA ALA A 232 6.06 7.32 1.63
C ALA A 232 6.22 6.06 2.49
N GLN A 233 5.51 5.01 2.10
CA GLN A 233 5.74 3.64 2.53
C GLN A 233 5.42 2.70 1.38
N PHE A 234 6.23 1.68 1.17
CA PHE A 234 6.06 0.77 0.04
C PHE A 234 6.65 -0.61 0.34
N PRO A 235 6.20 -1.67 -0.33
CA PRO A 235 6.77 -3.00 -0.18
C PRO A 235 8.06 -3.19 -0.99
N LEU A 236 8.96 -4.04 -0.47
CA LEU A 236 10.14 -4.53 -1.16
C LEU A 236 9.76 -5.75 -2.00
N LEU A 237 9.68 -5.59 -3.30
CA LEU A 237 9.08 -6.56 -4.22
C LEU A 237 10.10 -7.13 -5.20
N ARG A 238 10.18 -8.47 -5.27
CA ARG A 238 11.03 -9.15 -6.25
C ARG A 238 10.63 -8.76 -7.67
N GLY A 239 11.64 -8.39 -8.47
CA GLY A 239 11.48 -8.00 -9.88
C GLY A 239 10.81 -6.64 -10.09
N ILE A 240 10.63 -5.84 -9.01
CA ILE A 240 10.16 -4.46 -9.06
C ILE A 240 11.22 -3.54 -8.49
N ASN A 241 11.56 -3.68 -7.21
CA ASN A 241 12.50 -2.80 -6.51
C ASN A 241 13.49 -3.55 -5.61
N ASP A 242 13.73 -4.82 -5.85
CA ASP A 242 14.62 -5.71 -5.08
C ASP A 242 16.12 -5.52 -5.41
N ASN A 243 16.50 -4.30 -5.70
CA ASN A 243 17.87 -3.91 -6.02
C ASN A 243 18.23 -2.63 -5.27
N ALA A 244 19.35 -2.62 -4.57
CA ALA A 244 19.82 -1.48 -3.77
C ALA A 244 20.03 -0.21 -4.61
N ILE A 245 20.46 -0.33 -5.88
CA ILE A 245 20.62 0.82 -6.78
C ILE A 245 19.28 1.45 -7.10
N VAL A 246 18.25 0.62 -7.39
CA VAL A 246 16.88 1.09 -7.67
C VAL A 246 16.29 1.76 -6.43
N LEU A 247 16.43 1.12 -5.26
CA LEU A 247 15.95 1.69 -3.99
C LEU A 247 16.65 3.00 -3.65
N LYS A 248 17.97 3.06 -3.83
CA LYS A 248 18.72 4.30 -3.61
C LYS A 248 18.18 5.43 -4.49
N LYS A 249 18.05 5.20 -5.79
CA LYS A 249 17.48 6.19 -6.72
C LYS A 249 16.07 6.62 -6.32
N LEU A 250 15.24 5.69 -5.87
CA LEU A 250 13.87 5.99 -5.43
C LEU A 250 13.88 6.86 -4.17
N LEU A 251 14.71 6.51 -3.18
CA LEU A 251 14.81 7.26 -1.93
C LEU A 251 15.41 8.64 -2.13
N GLU A 252 16.43 8.78 -2.97
CA GLU A 252 17.01 10.07 -3.36
C GLU A 252 15.98 10.95 -4.07
N LYS A 253 15.22 10.38 -5.01
CA LYS A 253 14.16 11.13 -5.71
C LYS A 253 13.02 11.55 -4.76
N MET A 254 12.67 10.73 -3.78
CA MET A 254 11.71 11.11 -2.74
C MET A 254 12.25 12.27 -1.88
N ASP A 255 13.53 12.26 -1.53
CA ASP A 255 14.15 13.34 -0.75
C ASP A 255 14.14 14.67 -1.54
N GLU A 256 14.55 14.64 -2.82
CA GLU A 256 14.46 15.80 -3.73
C GLU A 256 13.06 16.41 -3.78
N LEU A 257 12.03 15.58 -3.73
CA LEU A 257 10.62 15.96 -3.79
C LEU A 257 9.98 16.25 -2.42
N ASN A 258 10.79 16.35 -1.34
CA ASN A 258 10.33 16.53 0.03
C ASN A 258 9.32 15.45 0.50
N ILE A 259 9.42 14.23 -0.01
CA ILE A 259 8.63 13.08 0.45
C ILE A 259 9.48 12.31 1.46
N ARG A 260 9.04 12.24 2.71
CA ARG A 260 9.77 11.51 3.75
C ARG A 260 9.43 10.01 3.72
N PRO A 261 10.37 9.12 3.36
CA PRO A 261 10.14 7.69 3.45
C PRO A 261 10.06 7.23 4.90
N LEU A 262 8.99 6.51 5.26
CA LEU A 262 8.75 6.00 6.61
C LEU A 262 9.19 4.55 6.76
N SER A 263 8.78 3.70 5.81
CA SER A 263 9.00 2.26 5.89
C SER A 263 9.03 1.60 4.52
N ILE A 264 9.94 0.65 4.38
CA ILE A 264 9.95 -0.35 3.32
C ILE A 264 9.42 -1.64 3.95
N PHE A 265 8.29 -2.14 3.45
CA PHE A 265 7.66 -3.34 4.00
C PHE A 265 8.25 -4.59 3.37
N ILE A 266 8.59 -5.56 4.20
CA ILE A 266 8.82 -6.93 3.78
C ILE A 266 7.45 -7.52 3.45
N PRO A 267 7.21 -8.02 2.22
CA PRO A 267 5.89 -8.46 1.80
C PRO A 267 5.34 -9.61 2.64
N ASP A 268 4.08 -9.49 3.02
CA ASP A 268 3.36 -10.50 3.76
C ASP A 268 3.16 -11.78 2.92
N PRO A 269 3.17 -12.98 3.54
CA PRO A 269 2.91 -14.23 2.85
C PRO A 269 1.40 -14.43 2.61
N ILE A 270 0.80 -13.53 1.82
CA ILE A 270 -0.58 -13.65 1.38
C ILE A 270 -0.69 -14.55 0.15
N SER A 271 -1.89 -15.07 -0.09
CA SER A 271 -2.17 -15.93 -1.23
C SER A 271 -1.72 -15.28 -2.55
N TYR A 272 -0.98 -16.04 -3.36
CA TYR A 272 -0.41 -15.59 -4.63
C TYR A 272 0.62 -14.44 -4.53
N SER A 273 1.31 -14.28 -3.39
CA SER A 273 2.37 -13.29 -3.23
C SER A 273 3.80 -13.85 -3.39
N ALA A 274 3.97 -15.17 -3.49
CA ALA A 274 5.28 -15.81 -3.45
C ALA A 274 6.26 -15.30 -4.51
N SER A 275 5.76 -14.99 -5.70
CA SER A 275 6.59 -14.44 -6.79
C SER A 275 7.21 -13.07 -6.46
N PHE A 276 6.58 -12.32 -5.55
CA PHE A 276 7.05 -10.98 -5.13
C PHE A 276 7.92 -11.00 -3.87
N ARG A 277 8.03 -12.16 -3.18
CA ARG A 277 8.78 -12.24 -1.93
C ARG A 277 10.25 -12.56 -2.15
N LEU A 278 11.10 -12.03 -1.30
CA LEU A 278 12.53 -12.29 -1.26
C LEU A 278 12.88 -13.19 -0.08
N SER A 279 13.99 -13.92 -0.19
CA SER A 279 14.59 -14.56 0.99
C SER A 279 15.10 -13.48 1.96
N TYR A 280 15.07 -13.79 3.25
CA TYR A 280 15.49 -12.83 4.28
C TYR A 280 16.97 -12.46 4.15
N ASN A 281 17.83 -13.39 3.73
CA ASN A 281 19.24 -13.11 3.42
C ASN A 281 19.37 -12.04 2.32
N ARG A 282 18.56 -12.11 1.25
CA ARG A 282 18.58 -11.09 0.20
C ARG A 282 18.13 -9.73 0.72
N ILE A 283 17.10 -9.71 1.59
CA ILE A 283 16.61 -8.49 2.24
C ILE A 283 17.72 -7.86 3.08
N ILE A 284 18.42 -8.64 3.92
CA ILE A 284 19.54 -8.14 4.73
C ILE A 284 20.67 -7.58 3.87
N ASN A 285 21.00 -8.24 2.76
CA ASN A 285 22.04 -7.73 1.86
C ASN A 285 21.63 -6.37 1.28
N ILE A 286 20.39 -6.22 0.81
CA ILE A 286 19.87 -4.94 0.32
C ILE A 286 19.91 -3.87 1.43
N MET A 287 19.48 -4.20 2.65
CA MET A 287 19.54 -3.29 3.80
C MET A 287 20.96 -2.81 4.07
N ASN A 288 21.94 -3.74 4.08
CA ASN A 288 23.33 -3.40 4.32
C ASN A 288 23.90 -2.52 3.20
N GLU A 289 23.57 -2.81 1.93
CA GLU A 289 23.99 -1.99 0.80
C GLU A 289 23.42 -0.57 0.87
N ILE A 290 22.15 -0.41 1.23
CA ILE A 290 21.51 0.91 1.42
C ILE A 290 22.18 1.64 2.59
N ASN A 291 22.33 0.99 3.75
CA ASN A 291 22.96 1.63 4.93
C ASN A 291 24.38 2.08 4.68
N TRP A 292 25.14 1.33 3.88
CA TRP A 292 26.54 1.62 3.59
C TRP A 292 26.72 2.70 2.52
N ASN A 293 25.83 2.74 1.54
CA ASN A 293 26.00 3.54 0.31
C ASN A 293 25.11 4.78 0.23
N THR A 294 24.39 5.13 1.32
CA THR A 294 23.53 6.31 1.35
C THR A 294 23.74 7.15 2.60
N PRO A 295 23.54 8.47 2.54
CA PRO A 295 23.61 9.33 3.70
C PRO A 295 22.53 9.02 4.74
N SER A 296 22.76 9.45 5.99
CA SER A 296 21.89 9.09 7.13
C SER A 296 20.42 9.53 6.99
N TRP A 297 20.14 10.62 6.31
CA TRP A 297 18.76 11.06 6.07
C TRP A 297 18.02 10.16 5.06
N ILE A 298 18.71 9.50 4.14
CA ILE A 298 18.18 8.50 3.21
C ILE A 298 18.02 7.14 3.91
N ASN A 299 19.08 6.66 4.58
CA ASN A 299 19.08 5.32 5.19
C ASN A 299 18.33 5.25 6.54
N SER A 300 17.75 6.35 7.00
CA SER A 300 16.85 6.36 8.17
C SER A 300 15.51 5.65 7.91
N VAL A 301 15.20 5.27 6.66
CA VAL A 301 14.04 4.48 6.31
C VAL A 301 14.06 3.11 7.00
N ARG A 302 12.91 2.68 7.49
CA ARG A 302 12.80 1.44 8.28
C ARG A 302 12.35 0.28 7.41
N PHE A 303 13.12 -0.81 7.42
CA PHE A 303 12.63 -2.09 6.90
C PHE A 303 11.78 -2.77 7.97
N VAL A 304 10.53 -3.05 7.66
CA VAL A 304 9.55 -3.58 8.62
C VAL A 304 8.75 -4.72 8.00
N MET A 305 8.36 -5.69 8.83
CA MET A 305 7.35 -6.69 8.49
C MET A 305 6.14 -6.44 9.38
N ASP A 306 4.94 -6.39 8.80
CA ASP A 306 3.72 -6.36 9.60
C ASP A 306 3.38 -7.80 10.02
N THR A 307 3.00 -7.99 11.27
CA THR A 307 2.72 -9.30 11.84
C THR A 307 1.54 -9.22 12.79
N THR A 308 1.05 -10.35 13.26
CA THR A 308 -0.01 -10.43 14.27
C THR A 308 0.34 -9.71 15.59
N ILE A 309 1.64 -9.64 15.93
CA ILE A 309 2.13 -8.92 17.12
C ILE A 309 2.51 -7.45 16.85
N GLY A 310 2.21 -6.96 15.65
CA GLY A 310 2.55 -5.61 15.18
C GLY A 310 3.78 -5.58 14.28
N LYS A 311 4.25 -4.39 13.93
CA LYS A 311 5.40 -4.21 13.05
C LYS A 311 6.68 -4.63 13.73
N VAL A 312 7.38 -5.59 13.14
CA VAL A 312 8.68 -6.09 13.59
C VAL A 312 9.80 -5.67 12.63
N ARG A 313 11.04 -5.67 13.11
CA ARG A 313 12.24 -5.29 12.38
C ARG A 313 13.36 -6.27 12.69
N ARG A 314 14.54 -6.07 12.08
CA ARG A 314 15.74 -6.89 12.31
C ARG A 314 16.11 -6.98 13.80
N GLU A 315 16.02 -5.90 14.55
CA GLU A 315 16.32 -5.86 15.99
C GLU A 315 15.33 -6.66 16.86
N ASN A 316 14.19 -7.05 16.31
CA ASN A 316 13.22 -7.91 17.00
C ASN A 316 13.50 -9.42 16.81
N ILE A 317 14.50 -9.80 16.02
CA ILE A 317 14.84 -11.20 15.79
C ILE A 317 15.47 -11.77 17.07
N ILE A 318 14.89 -12.85 17.59
CA ILE A 318 15.42 -13.58 18.75
C ILE A 318 15.97 -14.96 18.38
N LYS A 319 15.53 -15.50 17.23
CA LYS A 319 15.98 -16.82 16.76
C LYS A 319 15.92 -16.90 15.24
N TRP A 320 16.93 -17.54 14.64
CA TRP A 320 16.97 -17.81 13.20
C TRP A 320 17.54 -19.21 12.95
N GLU A 321 16.69 -20.10 12.47
CA GLU A 321 17.03 -21.50 12.19
C GLU A 321 16.57 -21.88 10.78
N GLY A 322 17.49 -22.09 9.88
CA GLY A 322 17.20 -22.41 8.48
C GLY A 322 16.37 -21.31 7.81
N ASN A 323 15.15 -21.67 7.39
CA ASN A 323 14.21 -20.75 6.74
C ASN A 323 13.18 -20.14 7.72
N CYS A 324 13.34 -20.38 9.02
CA CYS A 324 12.41 -19.90 10.04
C CYS A 324 13.06 -18.81 10.89
N ILE A 325 12.37 -17.66 11.03
CA ILE A 325 12.81 -16.55 11.84
C ILE A 325 11.74 -16.27 12.89
N THR A 326 12.16 -16.22 14.16
CA THR A 326 11.27 -15.85 15.26
C THR A 326 11.55 -14.40 15.67
N PHE A 327 10.50 -13.61 15.67
CA PHE A 327 10.54 -12.22 16.14
C PHE A 327 9.86 -12.12 17.51
N SER A 328 10.37 -11.24 18.37
CA SER A 328 9.73 -10.90 19.64
C SER A 328 9.45 -9.41 19.73
N ARG A 329 8.25 -9.08 20.22
CA ARG A 329 7.85 -7.70 20.47
C ARG A 329 6.84 -7.65 21.62
N ASN A 330 7.09 -6.79 22.63
CA ASN A 330 6.21 -6.61 23.78
C ASN A 330 5.87 -7.96 24.47
N ASN A 331 6.88 -8.81 24.67
CA ASN A 331 6.76 -10.16 25.27
C ASN A 331 5.84 -11.13 24.49
N LYS A 332 5.58 -10.85 23.22
CA LYS A 332 4.90 -11.76 22.29
C LYS A 332 5.86 -12.18 21.20
N GLU A 333 5.69 -13.42 20.71
CA GLU A 333 6.53 -13.99 19.65
C GLU A 333 5.69 -14.34 18.43
N VAL A 334 6.33 -14.26 17.26
CA VAL A 334 5.79 -14.70 15.96
C VAL A 334 6.88 -15.32 15.10
N LYS A 335 6.55 -16.39 14.37
CA LYS A 335 7.44 -17.08 13.42
C LYS A 335 7.01 -16.81 12.00
#